data_e1d4efbdde2f83a145f76107773ccefa
#
_entry.id   e1d4efbdde2f83a145f76107773ccefa
#
_cell.length_a   1.000
_cell.length_b   1.000
_cell.length_c   1.000
_cell.angle_alpha   90.00
_cell.angle_beta   90.00
_cell.angle_gamma   90.00
#
_symmetry.space_group_name_H-M   'P 1'
#
loop_
_entity.id
_entity.type
_entity.pdbx_description
1 polymer ?
#
loop_
_entity_poly.entity_id
_entity_poly.type
_entity_poly.pdbx_seq_one_letter_code
_entity_poly.pdbx_strand_id
1 'polypeptide(L)'
;ATTVITRLIESSEEGRILREGIVAAIIGRPNVGKSSLLNALLETDRAIVTSVPGTTRDVLEEVLNIRGIPVRLVDTAGLRETDDPVEREGVRRSRAAMENAELLVVLLDGSAPLTPEDRELLRQHPDKKRLVVVNKTDLPSELDPEALQHAAVRQAGMPSSEMVWISVRTGAGLDTLRDAFRTLLLRAD
;
A
#
# COMPACT_ATOMS: atom_id res chain seq x y z
N ALA A 1 -22.68 -26.18 -9.89
CA ALA A 1 -21.58 -26.71 -9.05
C ALA A 1 -20.43 -25.67 -9.00
N THR A 2 -19.97 -25.07 -10.11
CA THR A 2 -18.87 -24.12 -10.18
C THR A 2 -19.12 -22.88 -9.29
N THR A 3 -20.29 -22.28 -9.33
CA THR A 3 -20.66 -21.07 -8.58
C THR A 3 -20.59 -21.26 -7.05
N VAL A 4 -20.95 -22.45 -6.53
CA VAL A 4 -20.89 -22.73 -5.09
C VAL A 4 -19.44 -22.90 -4.63
N ILE A 5 -18.61 -23.55 -5.41
CA ILE A 5 -17.19 -23.75 -5.12
C ILE A 5 -16.46 -22.38 -5.12
N THR A 6 -16.74 -21.53 -6.11
CA THR A 6 -16.16 -20.18 -6.17
C THR A 6 -16.51 -19.39 -4.90
N ARG A 7 -17.78 -19.35 -4.49
CA ARG A 7 -18.20 -18.66 -3.26
C ARG A 7 -17.56 -19.22 -1.99
N LEU A 8 -17.31 -20.51 -1.92
CA LEU A 8 -16.64 -21.13 -0.78
C LEU A 8 -15.14 -20.73 -0.72
N ILE A 9 -14.49 -20.66 -1.87
CA ILE A 9 -13.09 -20.20 -1.97
C ILE A 9 -12.99 -18.73 -1.57
N GLU A 10 -13.85 -17.86 -2.10
CA GLU A 10 -13.94 -16.44 -1.76
C GLU A 10 -14.15 -16.21 -0.26
N SER A 11 -15.13 -16.90 0.32
CA SER A 11 -15.42 -16.85 1.76
C SER A 11 -14.25 -17.37 2.62
N SER A 12 -13.49 -18.34 2.12
CA SER A 12 -12.29 -18.87 2.79
C SER A 12 -11.15 -17.83 2.77
N GLU A 13 -10.93 -17.15 1.64
CA GLU A 13 -9.90 -16.13 1.48
C GLU A 13 -10.20 -14.89 2.33
N GLU A 14 -11.45 -14.40 2.32
CA GLU A 14 -11.89 -13.32 3.21
C GLU A 14 -11.67 -13.70 4.69
N GLY A 15 -12.02 -14.92 5.07
CA GLY A 15 -11.81 -15.43 6.42
C GLY A 15 -10.32 -15.50 6.80
N ARG A 16 -9.44 -15.84 5.85
CA ARG A 16 -7.98 -15.81 6.04
C ARG A 16 -7.52 -14.37 6.26
N ILE A 17 -7.89 -13.45 5.37
CA ILE A 17 -7.50 -12.03 5.45
C ILE A 17 -7.91 -11.42 6.79
N LEU A 18 -9.12 -11.69 7.26
CA LEU A 18 -9.62 -11.15 8.53
C LEU A 18 -8.92 -11.72 9.77
N ARG A 19 -8.42 -12.96 9.70
CA ARG A 19 -7.73 -13.62 10.84
C ARG A 19 -6.23 -13.42 10.83
N GLU A 20 -5.59 -13.62 9.70
CA GLU A 20 -4.14 -13.65 9.56
C GLU A 20 -3.59 -12.30 9.11
N GLY A 21 -4.46 -11.48 8.51
CA GLY A 21 -4.08 -10.21 7.91
C GLY A 21 -3.34 -10.38 6.59
N ILE A 22 -2.77 -9.27 6.13
CA ILE A 22 -1.99 -9.20 4.90
C ILE A 22 -0.70 -8.43 5.11
N VAL A 23 0.23 -8.61 4.18
CA VAL A 23 1.40 -7.75 4.03
C VAL A 23 1.15 -6.74 2.91
N ALA A 24 1.27 -5.45 3.23
CA ALA A 24 1.19 -4.39 2.24
C ALA A 24 2.50 -3.60 2.21
N ALA A 25 2.99 -3.26 1.03
CA ALA A 25 4.19 -2.44 0.86
C ALA A 25 3.84 -1.06 0.30
N ILE A 26 4.36 0.00 0.92
CA ILE A 26 4.24 1.37 0.40
C ILE A 26 5.41 1.64 -0.53
N ILE A 27 5.13 1.92 -1.79
CA ILE A 27 6.10 2.28 -2.82
C ILE A 27 5.84 3.68 -3.36
N GLY A 28 6.86 4.34 -3.84
CA GLY A 28 6.76 5.70 -4.37
C GLY A 28 8.11 6.38 -4.39
N ARG A 29 8.24 7.46 -5.16
CA ARG A 29 9.47 8.27 -5.23
C ARG A 29 9.88 8.83 -3.87
N PRO A 30 11.12 9.30 -3.70
CA PRO A 30 11.51 10.05 -2.51
C PRO A 30 10.60 11.28 -2.29
N ASN A 31 10.35 11.60 -1.02
CA ASN A 31 9.62 12.80 -0.58
C ASN A 31 8.13 12.88 -0.98
N VAL A 32 7.52 11.82 -1.51
CA VAL A 32 6.06 11.76 -1.76
C VAL A 32 5.25 11.61 -0.47
N GLY A 33 5.90 11.27 0.66
CA GLY A 33 5.28 11.20 1.99
C GLY A 33 5.06 9.77 2.51
N LYS A 34 5.86 8.78 2.08
CA LYS A 34 5.72 7.36 2.51
C LYS A 34 5.78 7.20 4.02
N SER A 35 6.86 7.67 4.65
CA SER A 35 7.03 7.57 6.11
C SER A 35 5.99 8.41 6.86
N SER A 36 5.57 9.54 6.30
CA SER A 36 4.49 10.35 6.89
C SER A 36 3.16 9.63 6.86
N LEU A 37 2.84 8.93 5.76
CA LEU A 37 1.64 8.12 5.64
C LEU A 37 1.66 6.95 6.64
N LEU A 38 2.79 6.24 6.72
CA LEU A 38 2.95 5.16 7.68
C LEU A 38 2.72 5.66 9.12
N ASN A 39 3.35 6.76 9.50
CA ASN A 39 3.19 7.35 10.83
C ASN A 39 1.74 7.76 11.11
N ALA A 40 1.05 8.41 10.15
CA ALA A 40 -0.34 8.83 10.31
C ALA A 40 -1.30 7.63 10.49
N LEU A 41 -1.03 6.53 9.80
CA LEU A 41 -1.80 5.28 10.00
C LEU A 41 -1.46 4.63 11.35
N LEU A 42 -0.20 4.62 11.77
CA LEU A 42 0.22 4.07 13.05
C LEU A 42 -0.36 4.82 14.25
N GLU A 43 -0.53 6.13 14.16
CA GLU A 43 -1.15 6.93 15.22
C GLU A 43 -2.61 6.56 15.48
N THR A 44 -3.34 6.17 14.44
CA THR A 44 -4.79 5.95 14.51
C THR A 44 -5.21 4.48 14.46
N ASP A 45 -4.46 3.65 13.76
CA ASP A 45 -4.85 2.28 13.42
C ASP A 45 -3.93 1.21 14.05
N ARG A 46 -3.07 1.61 15.00
CA ARG A 46 -2.14 0.67 15.65
C ARG A 46 -2.90 -0.46 16.32
N ALA A 47 -2.66 -1.69 15.90
CA ALA A 47 -3.23 -2.85 16.53
C ALA A 47 -2.65 -3.00 17.94
N ILE A 48 -3.51 -3.29 18.92
CA ILE A 48 -3.06 -3.70 20.27
C ILE A 48 -2.57 -5.14 20.12
N VAL A 49 -1.28 -5.31 19.84
CA VAL A 49 -0.66 -6.63 19.82
C VAL A 49 -0.52 -7.06 21.28
N THR A 50 -1.39 -7.98 21.72
CA THR A 50 -1.12 -8.74 22.94
C THR A 50 0.10 -9.60 22.65
N SER A 51 1.21 -9.28 23.31
CA SER A 51 2.46 -10.04 23.21
C SER A 51 2.19 -11.50 23.57
N VAL A 52 2.21 -12.39 22.58
CA VAL A 52 2.31 -13.82 22.84
C VAL A 52 3.72 -14.05 23.36
N PRO A 53 3.91 -14.55 24.60
CA PRO A 53 5.24 -14.80 25.13
C PRO A 53 5.93 -15.88 24.29
N GLY A 54 7.06 -15.54 23.65
CA GLY A 54 7.90 -16.49 22.91
C GLY A 54 8.39 -16.08 21.54
N THR A 55 7.98 -14.93 20.97
CA THR A 55 8.38 -14.48 19.62
C THR A 55 9.31 -13.26 19.62
N THR A 56 10.06 -13.06 20.70
CA THR A 56 10.98 -11.93 20.83
C THR A 56 12.33 -12.25 20.20
N ARG A 57 12.46 -12.13 18.88
CA ARG A 57 13.82 -11.97 18.26
C ARG A 57 13.88 -11.36 16.88
N ASP A 58 12.78 -11.07 16.22
CA ASP A 58 12.86 -10.47 14.89
C ASP A 58 12.01 -9.21 14.82
N VAL A 59 12.61 -8.14 14.26
CA VAL A 59 12.07 -6.85 13.79
C VAL A 59 10.67 -6.55 14.31
N LEU A 60 10.49 -5.48 15.08
CA LEU A 60 9.19 -4.94 15.47
C LEU A 60 8.39 -4.58 14.21
N GLU A 61 7.73 -5.58 13.63
CA GLU A 61 6.79 -5.37 12.54
C GLU A 61 5.53 -4.74 13.13
N GLU A 62 5.25 -3.51 12.77
CA GLU A 62 4.07 -2.83 13.25
C GLU A 62 2.84 -3.31 12.46
N VAL A 63 1.88 -3.86 13.19
CA VAL A 63 0.61 -4.31 12.61
C VAL A 63 -0.43 -3.22 12.84
N LEU A 64 -1.07 -2.80 11.76
CA LEU A 64 -2.21 -1.89 11.77
C LEU A 64 -3.52 -2.67 11.76
N ASN A 65 -4.55 -2.13 12.39
CA ASN A 65 -5.92 -2.64 12.25
C ASN A 65 -6.71 -1.68 11.34
N ILE A 66 -6.66 -1.91 10.06
CA ILE A 66 -7.40 -1.08 9.09
C ILE A 66 -8.80 -1.64 8.88
N ARG A 67 -9.81 -0.99 9.49
CA ARG A 67 -11.23 -1.40 9.38
C ARG A 67 -11.49 -2.86 9.75
N GLY A 68 -10.78 -3.38 10.73
CA GLY A 68 -10.90 -4.76 11.21
C GLY A 68 -9.99 -5.76 10.49
N ILE A 69 -9.17 -5.31 9.55
CA ILE A 69 -8.19 -6.15 8.85
C ILE A 69 -6.81 -5.89 9.44
N PRO A 70 -6.09 -6.92 9.94
CA PRO A 70 -4.70 -6.77 10.32
C PRO A 70 -3.83 -6.54 9.06
N VAL A 71 -3.12 -5.41 9.01
CA VAL A 71 -2.26 -5.06 7.88
C VAL A 71 -0.85 -4.82 8.39
N ARG A 72 0.12 -5.60 7.94
CA ARG A 72 1.54 -5.34 8.11
C ARG A 72 2.00 -4.40 7.01
N LEU A 73 2.25 -3.14 7.35
CA LEU A 73 2.81 -2.18 6.41
C LEU A 73 4.34 -2.23 6.45
N VAL A 74 4.92 -2.46 5.29
CA VAL A 74 6.36 -2.40 5.11
C VAL A 74 6.69 -1.11 4.36
N ASP A 75 7.50 -0.24 4.99
CA ASP A 75 8.03 0.97 4.35
C ASP A 75 9.24 0.61 3.48
N THR A 76 9.13 0.89 2.18
CA THR A 76 10.21 0.67 1.21
C THR A 76 11.09 1.91 1.02
N ALA A 77 11.12 2.85 1.97
CA ALA A 77 11.89 4.10 1.86
C ALA A 77 13.40 3.90 1.64
N GLY A 78 13.93 2.69 1.89
CA GLY A 78 15.33 2.31 1.69
C GLY A 78 15.71 1.84 0.28
N LEU A 79 14.86 1.97 -0.73
CA LEU A 79 15.12 1.43 -2.10
C LEU A 79 16.10 2.25 -2.95
N ARG A 80 16.95 3.10 -2.37
CA ARG A 80 17.99 3.76 -3.16
C ARG A 80 19.13 2.80 -3.47
N GLU A 81 19.53 2.73 -4.73
CA GLU A 81 20.80 2.12 -5.09
C GLU A 81 21.93 2.93 -4.43
N THR A 82 22.73 2.28 -3.61
CA THR A 82 23.80 2.91 -2.86
C THR A 82 24.97 1.94 -2.81
N ASP A 83 26.16 2.50 -2.75
CA ASP A 83 27.41 1.73 -2.58
C ASP A 83 27.69 1.41 -1.11
N ASP A 84 26.93 1.97 -0.18
CA ASP A 84 27.08 1.68 1.25
C ASP A 84 26.52 0.27 1.57
N PRO A 85 27.32 -0.60 2.22
CA PRO A 85 26.89 -1.96 2.58
C PRO A 85 25.66 -2.02 3.49
N VAL A 86 25.46 -1.03 4.37
CA VAL A 86 24.32 -0.95 5.29
C VAL A 86 23.05 -0.59 4.52
N GLU A 87 23.16 0.35 3.58
CA GLU A 87 22.05 0.74 2.71
C GLU A 87 21.70 -0.35 1.70
N ARG A 88 22.68 -1.11 1.18
CA ARG A 88 22.43 -2.29 0.32
C ARG A 88 21.56 -3.34 1.00
N GLU A 89 21.77 -3.57 2.27
CA GLU A 89 20.93 -4.50 3.04
C GLU A 89 19.50 -3.93 3.19
N GLY A 90 19.33 -2.63 3.38
CA GLY A 90 18.02 -1.96 3.37
C GLY A 90 17.29 -2.12 2.03
N VAL A 91 17.98 -1.92 0.91
CA VAL A 91 17.45 -2.15 -0.46
C VAL A 91 17.02 -3.60 -0.65
N ARG A 92 17.83 -4.56 -0.20
CA ARG A 92 17.51 -5.99 -0.29
C ARG A 92 16.26 -6.34 0.51
N ARG A 93 16.13 -5.83 1.73
CA ARG A 93 14.95 -6.03 2.59
C ARG A 93 13.70 -5.42 1.98
N SER A 94 13.81 -4.22 1.44
CA SER A 94 12.68 -3.56 0.78
C SER A 94 12.22 -4.30 -0.47
N ARG A 95 13.12 -4.85 -1.29
CA ARG A 95 12.77 -5.71 -2.42
C ARG A 95 12.08 -6.99 -1.97
N ALA A 96 12.63 -7.67 -0.96
CA ALA A 96 12.02 -8.88 -0.41
C ALA A 96 10.62 -8.58 0.20
N ALA A 97 10.45 -7.41 0.83
CA ALA A 97 9.17 -6.98 1.34
C ALA A 97 8.14 -6.75 0.23
N MET A 98 8.55 -6.14 -0.89
CA MET A 98 7.66 -5.97 -2.06
C MET A 98 7.30 -7.32 -2.70
N GLU A 99 8.26 -8.25 -2.79
CA GLU A 99 8.00 -9.59 -3.33
C GLU A 99 6.97 -10.35 -2.49
N ASN A 100 7.02 -10.21 -1.17
CA ASN A 100 6.11 -10.86 -0.23
C ASN A 100 4.79 -10.10 -0.01
N ALA A 101 4.68 -8.84 -0.43
CA ALA A 101 3.46 -8.06 -0.27
C ALA A 101 2.33 -8.60 -1.15
N GLU A 102 1.15 -8.72 -0.56
CA GLU A 102 -0.11 -9.07 -1.24
C GLU A 102 -0.79 -7.82 -1.83
N LEU A 103 -0.47 -6.64 -1.26
CA LEU A 103 -0.96 -5.35 -1.73
C LEU A 103 0.19 -4.36 -1.89
N LEU A 104 0.23 -3.65 -3.01
CA LEU A 104 1.13 -2.52 -3.22
C LEU A 104 0.35 -1.20 -3.11
N VAL A 105 0.80 -0.32 -2.22
CA VAL A 105 0.30 1.04 -2.09
C VAL A 105 1.25 1.97 -2.85
N VAL A 106 0.84 2.39 -4.04
CA VAL A 106 1.63 3.29 -4.90
C VAL A 106 1.35 4.73 -4.51
N LEU A 107 2.27 5.36 -3.80
CA LEU A 107 2.12 6.73 -3.31
C LEU A 107 2.71 7.73 -4.30
N LEU A 108 1.89 8.66 -4.78
CA LEU A 108 2.22 9.71 -5.73
C LEU A 108 2.12 11.10 -5.07
N ASP A 109 2.85 12.06 -5.62
CA ASP A 109 2.81 13.46 -5.21
C ASP A 109 1.81 14.24 -6.08
N GLY A 110 0.68 14.66 -5.52
CA GLY A 110 -0.33 15.44 -6.23
C GLY A 110 0.10 16.86 -6.57
N SER A 111 1.14 17.37 -5.91
CA SER A 111 1.69 18.71 -6.16
C SER A 111 2.81 18.73 -7.21
N ALA A 112 3.02 17.63 -7.93
CA ALA A 112 4.03 17.51 -8.97
C ALA A 112 3.47 16.76 -10.20
N PRO A 113 3.98 17.02 -11.40
CA PRO A 113 3.60 16.27 -12.60
C PRO A 113 3.96 14.78 -12.49
N LEU A 114 3.19 13.93 -13.18
CA LEU A 114 3.45 12.50 -13.25
C LEU A 114 4.74 12.21 -14.03
N THR A 115 5.74 11.68 -13.35
CA THR A 115 7.06 11.41 -13.91
C THR A 115 7.15 10.05 -14.61
N PRO A 116 8.21 9.79 -15.40
CA PRO A 116 8.47 8.45 -15.94
C PRO A 116 8.66 7.38 -14.85
N GLU A 117 9.27 7.74 -13.72
CA GLU A 117 9.46 6.84 -12.58
C GLU A 117 8.11 6.45 -11.94
N ASP A 118 7.19 7.41 -11.78
CA ASP A 118 5.82 7.12 -11.29
C ASP A 118 5.09 6.14 -12.23
N ARG A 119 5.23 6.35 -13.55
CA ARG A 119 4.63 5.46 -14.56
C ARG A 119 5.19 4.05 -14.49
N GLU A 120 6.49 3.92 -14.21
CA GLU A 120 7.13 2.62 -14.04
C GLU A 120 6.65 1.92 -12.77
N LEU A 121 6.55 2.63 -11.64
CA LEU A 121 6.00 2.09 -10.39
C LEU A 121 4.56 1.59 -10.55
N LEU A 122 3.74 2.28 -11.34
CA LEU A 122 2.37 1.84 -11.65
C LEU A 122 2.32 0.53 -12.45
N ARG A 123 3.36 0.20 -13.23
CA ARG A 123 3.42 -1.02 -14.06
C ARG A 123 4.08 -2.20 -13.38
N GLN A 124 4.87 -1.95 -12.34
CA GLN A 124 5.58 -3.01 -11.62
C GLN A 124 4.58 -3.97 -10.95
N HIS A 125 4.92 -5.26 -10.93
CA HIS A 125 4.12 -6.31 -10.30
C HIS A 125 2.64 -6.33 -10.74
N PRO A 126 2.34 -6.57 -12.02
CA PRO A 126 0.98 -6.54 -12.57
C PRO A 126 0.07 -7.62 -11.97
N ASP A 127 0.66 -8.64 -11.36
CA ASP A 127 0.03 -9.77 -10.69
C ASP A 127 -0.48 -9.44 -9.28
N LYS A 128 -0.07 -8.28 -8.72
CA LYS A 128 -0.43 -7.89 -7.35
C LYS A 128 -1.59 -6.90 -7.30
N LYS A 129 -2.40 -6.98 -6.25
CA LYS A 129 -3.39 -5.94 -5.94
C LYS A 129 -2.66 -4.62 -5.69
N ARG A 130 -3.19 -3.53 -6.24
CA ARG A 130 -2.55 -2.19 -6.15
C ARG A 130 -3.57 -1.14 -5.76
N LEU A 131 -3.17 -0.24 -4.87
CA LEU A 131 -3.92 0.93 -4.47
C LEU A 131 -3.09 2.17 -4.77
N VAL A 132 -3.55 3.03 -5.66
CA VAL A 132 -2.90 4.29 -5.98
C VAL A 132 -3.36 5.36 -5.00
N VAL A 133 -2.42 6.00 -4.34
CA VAL A 133 -2.69 7.05 -3.36
C VAL A 133 -2.01 8.33 -3.81
N VAL A 134 -2.78 9.35 -4.13
CA VAL A 134 -2.29 10.68 -4.46
C VAL A 134 -2.26 11.51 -3.19
N ASN A 135 -1.07 11.82 -2.71
CA ASN A 135 -0.85 12.62 -1.49
C ASN A 135 -0.63 14.10 -1.82
N LYS A 136 -0.65 14.93 -0.78
CA LYS A 136 -0.43 16.38 -0.81
C LYS A 136 -1.54 17.16 -1.51
N THR A 137 -2.79 16.69 -1.40
CA THR A 137 -3.96 17.38 -1.96
C THR A 137 -4.26 18.73 -1.28
N ASP A 138 -3.54 19.06 -0.22
CA ASP A 138 -3.54 20.37 0.44
C ASP A 138 -2.68 21.42 -0.28
N LEU A 139 -1.91 21.03 -1.26
CA LEU A 139 -1.10 21.89 -2.12
C LEU A 139 -1.78 22.07 -3.50
N PRO A 140 -1.42 23.11 -4.27
CA PRO A 140 -1.86 23.24 -5.65
C PRO A 140 -1.53 21.99 -6.45
N SER A 141 -2.51 21.46 -7.19
CA SER A 141 -2.33 20.25 -7.98
C SER A 141 -1.58 20.57 -9.28
N GLU A 142 -0.48 19.85 -9.51
CA GLU A 142 0.23 19.82 -10.80
C GLU A 142 0.10 18.45 -11.48
N LEU A 143 -0.48 17.47 -10.76
CA LEU A 143 -0.77 16.16 -11.31
C LEU A 143 -2.01 16.25 -12.22
N ASP A 144 -1.82 15.89 -13.49
CA ASP A 144 -2.92 15.76 -14.45
C ASP A 144 -3.71 14.48 -14.17
N PRO A 145 -5.00 14.57 -13.77
CA PRO A 145 -5.84 13.41 -13.48
C PRO A 145 -6.04 12.50 -14.70
N GLU A 146 -6.11 13.06 -15.92
CA GLU A 146 -6.28 12.28 -17.16
C GLU A 146 -5.01 11.49 -17.48
N ALA A 147 -3.84 12.11 -17.31
CA ALA A 147 -2.55 11.44 -17.48
C ALA A 147 -2.36 10.31 -16.45
N LEU A 148 -2.77 10.51 -15.19
CA LEU A 148 -2.77 9.47 -14.16
C LEU A 148 -3.72 8.34 -14.51
N GLN A 149 -4.97 8.66 -14.87
CA GLN A 149 -5.96 7.66 -15.26
C GLN A 149 -5.49 6.84 -16.46
N HIS A 150 -4.88 7.48 -17.45
CA HIS A 150 -4.31 6.79 -18.59
C HIS A 150 -3.17 5.85 -18.18
N ALA A 151 -2.26 6.30 -17.32
CA ALA A 151 -1.14 5.49 -16.86
C ALA A 151 -1.61 4.31 -15.98
N ALA A 152 -2.50 4.54 -15.03
CA ALA A 152 -2.98 3.51 -14.12
C ALA A 152 -3.95 2.55 -14.80
N VAL A 153 -5.00 3.04 -15.46
CA VAL A 153 -6.06 2.21 -16.02
C VAL A 153 -5.65 1.58 -17.35
N ARG A 154 -5.19 2.39 -18.30
CA ARG A 154 -4.92 1.90 -19.68
C ARG A 154 -3.57 1.22 -19.84
N GLN A 155 -2.54 1.69 -19.13
CA GLN A 155 -1.19 1.13 -19.25
C GLN A 155 -0.90 0.05 -18.21
N ALA A 156 -1.44 0.19 -16.98
CA ALA A 156 -1.19 -0.74 -15.88
C ALA A 156 -2.38 -1.67 -15.58
N GLY A 157 -3.52 -1.53 -16.28
CA GLY A 157 -4.69 -2.40 -16.15
C GLY A 157 -5.42 -2.30 -14.81
N MET A 158 -5.26 -1.20 -14.09
CA MET A 158 -5.89 -0.99 -12.78
C MET A 158 -7.31 -0.43 -12.92
N PRO A 159 -8.29 -0.89 -12.12
CA PRO A 159 -9.58 -0.23 -12.03
C PRO A 159 -9.45 1.21 -11.51
N SER A 160 -10.23 2.14 -12.04
CA SER A 160 -10.24 3.54 -11.55
C SER A 160 -10.69 3.68 -10.10
N SER A 161 -11.43 2.70 -9.57
CA SER A 161 -11.87 2.65 -8.18
C SER A 161 -10.74 2.39 -7.16
N GLU A 162 -9.54 2.10 -7.63
CA GLU A 162 -8.35 1.86 -6.80
C GLU A 162 -7.44 3.09 -6.70
N MET A 163 -8.02 4.29 -6.88
CA MET A 163 -7.31 5.56 -6.72
C MET A 163 -7.95 6.40 -5.61
N VAL A 164 -7.12 6.88 -4.67
CA VAL A 164 -7.56 7.69 -3.53
C VAL A 164 -6.69 8.94 -3.42
N TRP A 165 -7.32 10.07 -3.16
CA TRP A 165 -6.68 11.36 -2.94
C TRP A 165 -6.65 11.69 -1.45
N ILE A 166 -5.48 12.01 -0.92
CA ILE A 166 -5.28 12.29 0.50
C ILE A 166 -4.38 13.53 0.73
N SER A 167 -4.46 14.07 1.91
CA SER A 167 -3.40 14.88 2.49
C SER A 167 -3.01 14.30 3.84
N VAL A 168 -1.84 13.70 3.93
CA VAL A 168 -1.32 13.20 5.20
C VAL A 168 -1.15 14.34 6.21
N ARG A 169 -0.82 15.55 5.73
CA ARG A 169 -0.61 16.73 6.57
C ARG A 169 -1.89 17.18 7.28
N THR A 170 -3.04 17.15 6.60
CA THR A 170 -4.33 17.63 7.13
C THR A 170 -5.22 16.50 7.63
N GLY A 171 -4.90 15.25 7.33
CA GLY A 171 -5.74 14.09 7.59
C GLY A 171 -6.86 13.88 6.55
N ALA A 172 -7.02 14.78 5.58
CA ALA A 172 -8.05 14.67 4.57
C ALA A 172 -7.89 13.39 3.74
N GLY A 173 -8.99 12.68 3.50
CA GLY A 173 -9.02 11.45 2.68
C GLY A 173 -8.46 10.19 3.35
N LEU A 174 -7.94 10.24 4.59
CA LEU A 174 -7.40 9.05 5.26
C LEU A 174 -8.49 8.02 5.58
N ASP A 175 -9.72 8.44 5.89
CA ASP A 175 -10.84 7.52 6.06
C ASP A 175 -11.23 6.83 4.75
N THR A 176 -11.25 7.59 3.64
CA THR A 176 -11.46 7.03 2.30
C THR A 176 -10.38 6.01 1.94
N LEU A 177 -9.14 6.28 2.33
CA LEU A 177 -8.02 5.34 2.15
C LEU A 177 -8.27 4.03 2.91
N ARG A 178 -8.70 4.10 4.18
CA ARG A 178 -9.03 2.92 4.99
C ARG A 178 -10.16 2.09 4.37
N ASP A 179 -11.19 2.76 3.87
CA ASP A 179 -12.32 2.10 3.21
C ASP A 179 -11.91 1.46 1.88
N ALA A 180 -11.01 2.11 1.12
CA ALA A 180 -10.44 1.56 -0.10
C ALA A 180 -9.59 0.30 0.18
N PHE A 181 -8.76 0.31 1.23
CA PHE A 181 -8.04 -0.90 1.69
C PHE A 181 -9.02 -2.06 1.90
N ARG A 182 -10.06 -1.84 2.73
CA ARG A 182 -11.04 -2.87 3.03
C ARG A 182 -11.73 -3.38 1.77
N THR A 183 -12.19 -2.47 0.93
CA THR A 183 -12.92 -2.81 -0.31
C THR A 183 -12.06 -3.64 -1.25
N LEU A 184 -10.79 -3.23 -1.45
CA LEU A 184 -9.87 -3.92 -2.36
C LEU A 184 -9.48 -5.31 -1.83
N LEU A 185 -9.30 -5.45 -0.52
CA LEU A 185 -8.87 -6.70 0.10
C LEU A 185 -9.99 -7.74 0.21
N LEU A 186 -11.23 -7.29 0.41
CA LEU A 186 -12.40 -8.17 0.54
C LEU A 186 -13.19 -8.31 -0.78
N ARG A 187 -12.69 -7.78 -1.89
CA ARG A 187 -13.23 -8.11 -3.21
C ARG A 187 -12.73 -9.48 -3.63
N ALA A 188 -13.68 -10.34 -3.95
CA ALA A 188 -13.41 -11.51 -4.76
C ALA A 188 -13.03 -11.07 -6.19
N ASP A 189 -11.97 -11.62 -6.74
CA ASP A 189 -11.54 -11.42 -8.12
C ASP A 189 -12.48 -12.14 -9.10
#